data_e68e3eb324df272f690ec0a3209c9bfe
#
_entry.id   e68e3eb324df272f690ec0a3209c9bfe
#
_cell.length_a   1.000
_cell.length_b   1.000
_cell.length_c   1.000
_cell.angle_alpha   90.00
_cell.angle_beta   90.00
_cell.angle_gamma   90.00
#
_symmetry.space_group_name_H-M   'P 1'
#
loop_
_entity.id
_entity.type
_entity.pdbx_description
1 polymer ?
#
loop_
_entity_poly.entity_id
_entity_poly.type
_entity_poly.pdbx_seq_one_letter_code
_entity_poly.pdbx_strand_id
1 'polypeptide(L)'
;DFEDYYASGEKWVLKQDVASNAGVIGASYLRPGALKLKNIDDSDNVIDEKDRTVIGNTNPKASGGFALSGRVYGFDLSANFTYSIGNDVYNANKIEYTSSYQYYYRNMIDIMAEGKRWTNLDANGNLVNDPAQLAALNANTTMWSPYTSYVLTDWAVEDGSFLRLSTLTVGYTLPQSLTRKVGINNLRFYATCYNVFCLTGYSGFDPEVSTRNKTALTPGVDYSAYPKSRQFVIGLNLNF
;
A
#
# COMPACT_ATOMS: atom_id res chain seq x y z
N ASP A 1 -14.54 -19.27 6.94
CA ASP A 1 -15.90 -19.02 7.47
C ASP A 1 -16.30 -20.08 8.47
N PHE A 2 -17.37 -19.84 9.27
CA PHE A 2 -17.94 -20.84 10.15
C PHE A 2 -18.48 -22.06 9.40
N GLU A 3 -18.97 -21.84 8.18
CA GLU A 3 -19.53 -22.90 7.34
C GLU A 3 -18.47 -23.93 6.91
N ASP A 4 -17.21 -23.57 6.91
CA ASP A 4 -16.11 -24.47 6.54
C ASP A 4 -15.71 -25.42 7.68
N TYR A 5 -16.22 -25.20 8.90
CA TYR A 5 -15.81 -25.93 10.10
C TYR A 5 -16.99 -26.52 10.84
N TYR A 6 -16.71 -27.52 11.69
CA TYR A 6 -17.60 -27.99 12.72
C TYR A 6 -16.88 -28.05 14.07
N ALA A 7 -17.64 -27.90 15.16
CA ALA A 7 -17.09 -27.98 16.50
C ALA A 7 -17.03 -29.48 16.93
N SER A 8 -15.88 -29.89 17.46
CA SER A 8 -15.64 -31.19 18.04
C SER A 8 -15.01 -31.01 19.43
N GLY A 9 -15.84 -30.98 20.46
CA GLY A 9 -15.45 -30.59 21.81
C GLY A 9 -15.00 -29.11 21.81
N GLU A 10 -13.80 -28.84 22.32
CA GLU A 10 -13.19 -27.49 22.34
C GLU A 10 -12.42 -27.14 21.06
N LYS A 11 -12.45 -28.00 20.04
CA LYS A 11 -11.68 -27.83 18.81
C LYS A 11 -12.59 -27.58 17.63
N TRP A 12 -12.09 -26.79 16.69
CA TRP A 12 -12.67 -26.62 15.37
C TRP A 12 -12.00 -27.57 14.39
N VAL A 13 -12.80 -28.26 13.60
CA VAL A 13 -12.33 -29.22 12.59
C VAL A 13 -12.82 -28.75 11.23
N LEU A 14 -11.90 -28.65 10.26
CA LEU A 14 -12.20 -28.31 8.88
C LEU A 14 -13.02 -29.45 8.25
N LYS A 15 -14.07 -29.12 7.50
CA LYS A 15 -14.86 -30.11 6.76
C LYS A 15 -14.02 -30.73 5.66
N GLN A 16 -14.31 -32.00 5.34
CA GLN A 16 -13.53 -32.79 4.36
C GLN A 16 -13.65 -32.30 2.92
N ASP A 17 -14.73 -31.60 2.61
CA ASP A 17 -15.01 -31.01 1.29
C ASP A 17 -14.42 -29.60 1.12
N VAL A 18 -13.74 -29.09 2.15
CA VAL A 18 -13.08 -27.79 2.11
C VAL A 18 -11.58 -27.96 1.98
N ALA A 19 -10.99 -27.28 1.00
CA ALA A 19 -9.55 -27.32 0.78
C ALA A 19 -8.77 -26.80 2.00
N SER A 20 -7.78 -27.57 2.43
CA SER A 20 -6.96 -27.28 3.60
C SER A 20 -5.71 -26.51 3.24
N ASN A 21 -5.54 -25.33 3.82
CA ASN A 21 -4.32 -24.53 3.71
C ASN A 21 -3.35 -24.72 4.91
N ALA A 22 -3.47 -25.86 5.63
CA ALA A 22 -2.63 -26.18 6.79
C ALA A 22 -1.14 -26.15 6.49
N GLY A 23 -0.73 -26.57 5.30
CA GLY A 23 0.67 -26.55 4.86
C GLY A 23 1.24 -25.14 4.68
N VAL A 24 0.39 -24.17 4.42
CA VAL A 24 0.78 -22.76 4.17
C VAL A 24 0.72 -21.93 5.45
N ILE A 25 -0.42 -21.94 6.16
CA ILE A 25 -0.61 -21.10 7.36
C ILE A 25 -0.24 -21.81 8.67
N GLY A 26 -0.12 -23.14 8.65
CA GLY A 26 0.09 -23.99 9.82
C GLY A 26 -1.22 -24.58 10.36
N ALA A 27 -1.20 -25.88 10.69
CA ALA A 27 -2.38 -26.61 11.14
C ALA A 27 -3.04 -26.03 12.41
N SER A 28 -2.27 -25.41 13.29
CA SER A 28 -2.78 -24.77 14.52
C SER A 28 -3.63 -23.52 14.26
N TYR A 29 -3.58 -22.97 13.07
CA TYR A 29 -4.35 -21.80 12.67
C TYR A 29 -5.64 -22.14 11.91
N LEU A 30 -5.87 -23.42 11.59
CA LEU A 30 -7.10 -23.87 10.93
C LEU A 30 -8.29 -23.79 11.91
N ARG A 31 -9.01 -22.67 11.83
CA ARG A 31 -10.20 -22.39 12.65
C ARG A 31 -11.00 -21.25 12.00
N PRO A 32 -12.27 -21.06 12.38
CA PRO A 32 -13.01 -19.88 11.95
C PRO A 32 -12.23 -18.60 12.22
N GLY A 33 -12.25 -17.67 11.27
CA GLY A 33 -11.44 -16.45 11.32
C GLY A 33 -10.00 -16.58 10.83
N ALA A 34 -9.56 -17.76 10.43
CA ALA A 34 -8.27 -17.94 9.74
C ALA A 34 -8.32 -17.40 8.31
N LEU A 35 -7.16 -17.07 7.78
CA LEU A 35 -6.98 -16.71 6.37
C LEU A 35 -7.40 -17.92 5.51
N LYS A 36 -8.31 -17.73 4.55
CA LYS A 36 -8.73 -18.73 3.58
C LYS A 36 -8.07 -18.45 2.24
N LEU A 37 -7.25 -19.37 1.78
CA LEU A 37 -6.59 -19.31 0.47
C LEU A 37 -7.43 -20.03 -0.58
N LYS A 38 -7.24 -19.66 -1.84
CA LYS A 38 -7.91 -20.28 -2.97
C LYS A 38 -7.17 -21.54 -3.38
N ASN A 39 -7.87 -22.65 -3.50
CA ASN A 39 -7.40 -23.84 -4.20
C ASN A 39 -7.45 -23.57 -5.71
N ILE A 40 -6.34 -23.68 -6.40
CA ILE A 40 -6.21 -23.43 -7.85
C ILE A 40 -6.03 -24.74 -8.59
N ASP A 41 -5.24 -25.68 -8.01
CA ASP A 41 -5.13 -27.04 -8.50
C ASP A 41 -6.29 -27.89 -7.92
N ASP A 42 -7.39 -28.00 -8.65
CA ASP A 42 -8.59 -28.75 -8.22
C ASP A 42 -8.36 -30.28 -8.16
N SER A 43 -7.13 -30.77 -8.29
CA SER A 43 -6.83 -32.21 -8.27
C SER A 43 -6.95 -32.83 -6.87
N ASP A 44 -6.85 -32.02 -5.83
CA ASP A 44 -6.99 -32.43 -4.44
C ASP A 44 -7.55 -31.29 -3.55
N ASN A 45 -7.83 -31.60 -2.28
CA ASN A 45 -8.32 -30.63 -1.29
C ASN A 45 -7.19 -30.10 -0.40
N VAL A 46 -5.98 -29.96 -0.93
CA VAL A 46 -4.80 -29.46 -0.21
C VAL A 46 -4.26 -28.25 -0.95
N ILE A 47 -4.12 -27.13 -0.23
CA ILE A 47 -3.50 -25.92 -0.77
C ILE A 47 -2.00 -25.98 -0.46
N ASP A 48 -1.20 -26.06 -1.51
CA ASP A 48 0.25 -26.21 -1.43
C ASP A 48 1.00 -25.37 -2.50
N GLU A 49 2.18 -25.82 -2.89
CA GLU A 49 3.00 -25.12 -3.89
C GLU A 49 2.43 -25.17 -5.31
N LYS A 50 1.56 -26.14 -5.62
CA LYS A 50 0.91 -26.24 -6.94
C LYS A 50 -0.17 -25.17 -7.13
N ASP A 51 -0.69 -24.62 -6.03
CA ASP A 51 -1.67 -23.52 -6.05
C ASP A 51 -1.02 -22.15 -6.24
N ARG A 52 0.28 -22.08 -6.41
CA ARG A 52 0.96 -20.81 -6.69
C ARG A 52 0.70 -20.35 -8.12
N THR A 53 0.30 -19.10 -8.25
CA THR A 53 0.07 -18.46 -9.53
C THR A 53 0.70 -17.07 -9.58
N VAL A 54 0.79 -16.51 -10.78
CA VAL A 54 1.21 -15.11 -10.93
C VAL A 54 0.08 -14.19 -10.46
N ILE A 55 0.33 -13.41 -9.41
CA ILE A 55 -0.65 -12.52 -8.77
C ILE A 55 -0.41 -11.04 -9.07
N GLY A 56 0.63 -10.70 -9.84
CA GLY A 56 0.92 -9.32 -10.23
C GLY A 56 2.16 -9.20 -11.11
N ASN A 57 2.33 -8.03 -11.68
CA ASN A 57 3.50 -7.68 -12.50
C ASN A 57 4.00 -6.29 -12.12
N THR A 58 5.19 -6.21 -11.55
CA THR A 58 5.81 -4.94 -11.12
C THR A 58 6.37 -4.11 -12.27
N ASN A 59 6.45 -4.66 -13.49
CA ASN A 59 6.91 -3.92 -14.64
C ASN A 59 5.77 -3.08 -15.23
N PRO A 60 5.96 -1.77 -15.41
CA PRO A 60 4.94 -0.92 -15.99
C PRO A 60 4.72 -1.23 -17.48
N LYS A 61 3.49 -1.10 -17.95
CA LYS A 61 3.15 -1.13 -19.36
C LYS A 61 3.65 0.12 -20.08
N ALA A 62 3.66 1.25 -19.38
CA ALA A 62 4.20 2.51 -19.88
C ALA A 62 4.70 3.35 -18.70
N SER A 63 5.85 4.01 -18.88
CA SER A 63 6.37 4.98 -17.93
C SER A 63 7.10 6.09 -18.66
N GLY A 64 7.14 7.28 -18.05
CA GLY A 64 7.80 8.41 -18.67
C GLY A 64 7.55 9.70 -17.92
N GLY A 65 7.85 10.82 -18.61
CA GLY A 65 7.59 12.14 -18.09
C GLY A 65 7.33 13.13 -19.22
N PHE A 66 6.68 14.22 -18.87
CA PHE A 66 6.48 15.37 -19.76
C PHE A 66 6.58 16.66 -18.96
N ALA A 67 6.89 17.74 -19.65
CA ALA A 67 6.98 19.07 -19.07
C ALA A 67 6.06 20.04 -19.80
N LEU A 68 5.39 20.89 -19.03
CA LEU A 68 4.64 22.04 -19.54
C LEU A 68 5.36 23.30 -19.09
N SER A 69 5.61 24.22 -20.02
CA SER A 69 6.20 25.50 -19.70
C SER A 69 5.57 26.63 -20.52
N GLY A 70 5.52 27.80 -19.92
CA GLY A 70 4.97 28.98 -20.57
C GLY A 70 5.53 30.25 -19.96
N ARG A 71 5.52 31.33 -20.75
CA ARG A 71 5.92 32.67 -20.31
C ARG A 71 4.95 33.71 -20.83
N VAL A 72 4.49 34.62 -19.96
CA VAL A 72 3.60 35.72 -20.33
C VAL A 72 3.81 36.90 -19.38
N TYR A 73 3.96 38.08 -19.93
CA TYR A 73 4.10 39.35 -19.17
C TYR A 73 5.12 39.35 -18.01
N GLY A 74 6.24 38.67 -18.21
CA GLY A 74 7.27 38.53 -17.18
C GLY A 74 7.07 37.34 -16.21
N PHE A 75 5.91 36.75 -16.17
CA PHE A 75 5.68 35.48 -15.46
C PHE A 75 6.17 34.31 -16.30
N ASP A 76 6.79 33.37 -15.65
CA ASP A 76 7.15 32.06 -16.20
C ASP A 76 6.64 30.94 -15.30
N LEU A 77 6.15 29.89 -15.95
CA LEU A 77 5.66 28.68 -15.32
C LEU A 77 6.38 27.47 -15.92
N SER A 78 6.80 26.56 -15.08
CA SER A 78 7.30 25.24 -15.50
C SER A 78 6.74 24.16 -14.59
N ALA A 79 6.11 23.15 -15.18
CA ALA A 79 5.52 22.01 -14.48
C ALA A 79 6.05 20.70 -15.09
N ASN A 80 6.74 19.89 -14.28
CA ASN A 80 7.30 18.62 -14.71
C ASN A 80 6.49 17.47 -14.11
N PHE A 81 6.02 16.58 -14.98
CA PHE A 81 5.23 15.41 -14.62
C PHE A 81 6.03 14.14 -14.85
N THR A 82 5.82 13.15 -13.97
CA THR A 82 6.25 11.77 -14.14
C THR A 82 5.05 10.83 -14.00
N TYR A 83 5.05 9.72 -14.72
CA TYR A 83 3.99 8.75 -14.65
C TYR A 83 4.51 7.32 -14.80
N SER A 84 3.77 6.38 -14.22
CA SER A 84 3.87 4.95 -14.44
C SER A 84 2.46 4.38 -14.55
N ILE A 85 2.25 3.44 -15.47
CA ILE A 85 0.92 2.87 -15.73
C ILE A 85 1.03 1.36 -15.86
N GLY A 86 0.16 0.65 -15.13
CA GLY A 86 -0.03 -0.79 -15.25
C GLY A 86 1.07 -1.63 -14.61
N ASN A 87 1.76 -1.08 -13.63
CA ASN A 87 2.63 -1.82 -12.72
C ASN A 87 1.90 -2.12 -11.42
N ASP A 88 2.17 -3.28 -10.84
CA ASP A 88 1.70 -3.65 -9.53
C ASP A 88 2.78 -3.37 -8.46
N VAL A 89 2.33 -3.07 -7.25
CA VAL A 89 3.17 -2.92 -6.05
C VAL A 89 2.72 -3.93 -5.01
N TYR A 90 3.67 -4.70 -4.50
CA TYR A 90 3.46 -5.53 -3.32
C TYR A 90 3.58 -4.68 -2.07
N ASN A 91 2.44 -4.40 -1.43
CA ASN A 91 2.35 -3.65 -0.19
C ASN A 91 2.58 -4.59 1.00
N ALA A 92 3.84 -4.86 1.32
CA ALA A 92 4.20 -5.72 2.43
C ALA A 92 3.75 -5.16 3.79
N ASN A 93 3.50 -3.85 3.89
CA ASN A 93 2.99 -3.23 5.11
C ASN A 93 1.60 -3.73 5.46
N LYS A 94 0.74 -3.99 4.46
CA LYS A 94 -0.59 -4.57 4.69
C LYS A 94 -0.49 -5.90 5.43
N ILE A 95 0.41 -6.78 5.01
CA ILE A 95 0.61 -8.08 5.67
C ILE A 95 1.27 -7.92 7.04
N GLU A 96 2.31 -7.11 7.13
CA GLU A 96 3.07 -6.88 8.36
C GLU A 96 2.17 -6.33 9.50
N TYR A 97 1.31 -5.36 9.17
CA TYR A 97 0.47 -4.67 10.17
C TYR A 97 -0.94 -5.25 10.30
N THR A 98 -1.22 -6.41 9.72
CA THR A 98 -2.45 -7.19 9.99
C THR A 98 -2.23 -8.37 10.90
N SER A 99 -0.99 -8.68 11.26
CA SER A 99 -0.65 -9.79 12.16
C SER A 99 0.02 -9.29 13.43
N SER A 100 -0.38 -9.85 14.57
CA SER A 100 0.22 -9.63 15.88
C SER A 100 1.04 -10.83 16.38
N TYR A 101 1.13 -11.90 15.59
CA TYR A 101 1.70 -13.18 16.03
C TYR A 101 3.13 -13.09 16.57
N GLN A 102 4.02 -12.36 15.88
CA GLN A 102 5.41 -12.19 16.31
C GLN A 102 5.66 -10.87 17.03
N TYR A 103 4.78 -9.88 16.81
CA TYR A 103 5.01 -8.49 17.20
C TYR A 103 3.77 -7.90 17.89
N TYR A 104 3.34 -8.52 18.98
CA TYR A 104 2.18 -8.11 19.77
C TYR A 104 2.25 -6.67 20.33
N TYR A 105 3.42 -6.04 20.30
CA TYR A 105 3.65 -4.65 20.72
C TYR A 105 3.44 -3.63 19.59
N ARG A 106 3.16 -4.08 18.36
CA ARG A 106 2.92 -3.18 17.24
C ARG A 106 1.45 -2.77 17.15
N ASN A 107 1.23 -1.53 16.69
CA ASN A 107 -0.10 -1.14 16.24
C ASN A 107 -0.40 -1.80 14.89
N MET A 108 -1.65 -2.16 14.71
CA MET A 108 -2.19 -2.66 13.44
C MET A 108 -2.76 -1.51 12.62
N ILE A 109 -2.92 -1.71 11.31
CA ILE A 109 -3.62 -0.76 10.44
C ILE A 109 -5.12 -0.73 10.79
N ASP A 110 -5.79 0.37 10.43
CA ASP A 110 -7.16 0.68 10.81
C ASP A 110 -8.22 -0.33 10.34
N ILE A 111 -7.95 -1.05 9.25
CA ILE A 111 -8.81 -2.16 8.79
C ILE A 111 -8.87 -3.32 9.78
N MET A 112 -7.89 -3.40 10.69
CA MET A 112 -7.83 -4.37 11.80
C MET A 112 -8.40 -3.81 13.12
N ALA A 113 -9.10 -2.70 13.09
CA ALA A 113 -9.72 -2.12 14.26
C ALA A 113 -10.74 -3.07 14.90
N GLU A 114 -11.04 -2.84 16.17
CA GLU A 114 -12.08 -3.56 16.89
C GLU A 114 -13.42 -3.52 16.13
N GLY A 115 -14.12 -4.66 16.10
CA GLY A 115 -15.34 -4.82 15.32
C GLY A 115 -15.13 -5.09 13.81
N LYS A 116 -13.93 -4.85 13.28
CA LYS A 116 -13.59 -5.18 11.88
C LYS A 116 -12.84 -6.51 11.75
N ARG A 117 -11.95 -6.80 12.70
CA ARG A 117 -11.17 -8.03 12.74
C ARG A 117 -11.90 -9.12 13.49
N TRP A 118 -11.66 -10.36 13.11
CA TRP A 118 -12.08 -11.52 13.86
C TRP A 118 -11.57 -11.50 15.31
N THR A 119 -12.44 -11.83 16.27
CA THR A 119 -12.09 -11.99 17.68
C THR A 119 -12.79 -13.19 18.29
N ASN A 120 -12.15 -13.83 19.27
CA ASN A 120 -12.74 -14.83 20.13
C ASN A 120 -12.90 -14.37 21.58
N LEU A 121 -12.75 -13.06 21.81
CA LEU A 121 -12.91 -12.44 23.12
C LEU A 121 -14.20 -11.61 23.14
N ASP A 122 -14.96 -11.75 24.24
CA ASP A 122 -16.11 -10.87 24.52
C ASP A 122 -15.64 -9.44 24.93
N ALA A 123 -16.59 -8.55 25.16
CA ALA A 123 -16.33 -7.17 25.57
C ALA A 123 -15.60 -7.06 26.94
N ASN A 124 -15.61 -8.11 27.76
CA ASN A 124 -14.91 -8.16 29.03
C ASN A 124 -13.53 -8.83 28.92
N GLY A 125 -13.15 -9.27 27.71
CA GLY A 125 -11.88 -9.96 27.46
C GLY A 125 -11.90 -11.46 27.80
N ASN A 126 -13.08 -12.07 28.02
CA ASN A 126 -13.20 -13.50 28.25
C ASN A 126 -13.25 -14.27 26.93
N LEU A 127 -12.66 -15.46 26.97
CA LEU A 127 -12.67 -16.36 25.81
C LEU A 127 -14.09 -16.90 25.56
N VAL A 128 -14.57 -16.73 24.34
CA VAL A 128 -15.85 -17.29 23.85
C VAL A 128 -15.56 -18.53 23.03
N ASN A 129 -16.08 -19.68 23.47
CA ASN A 129 -15.92 -20.97 22.79
C ASN A 129 -17.23 -21.48 22.15
N ASP A 130 -18.38 -20.95 22.58
CA ASP A 130 -19.66 -21.33 22.01
C ASP A 130 -19.79 -20.88 20.56
N PRO A 131 -20.08 -21.79 19.61
CA PRO A 131 -20.14 -21.49 18.19
C PRO A 131 -21.17 -20.42 17.81
N ALA A 132 -22.33 -20.40 18.45
CA ALA A 132 -23.40 -19.45 18.14
C ALA A 132 -23.03 -18.05 18.65
N GLN A 133 -22.42 -17.95 19.82
CA GLN A 133 -21.92 -16.68 20.35
C GLN A 133 -20.75 -16.16 19.52
N LEU A 134 -19.81 -17.00 19.08
CA LEU A 134 -18.72 -16.61 18.18
C LEU A 134 -19.24 -16.11 16.84
N ALA A 135 -20.24 -16.77 16.27
CA ALA A 135 -20.86 -16.32 15.02
C ALA A 135 -21.53 -14.94 15.19
N ALA A 136 -22.27 -14.74 16.29
CA ALA A 136 -22.89 -13.45 16.59
C ALA A 136 -21.84 -12.35 16.83
N LEU A 137 -20.78 -12.64 17.56
CA LEU A 137 -19.68 -11.72 17.85
C LEU A 137 -18.97 -11.25 16.58
N ASN A 138 -18.85 -12.12 15.58
CA ASN A 138 -18.10 -11.85 14.34
C ASN A 138 -19.00 -11.64 13.11
N ALA A 139 -20.28 -11.41 13.28
CA ALA A 139 -21.23 -11.28 12.17
C ALA A 139 -20.92 -10.14 11.19
N ASN A 140 -20.26 -9.09 11.67
CA ASN A 140 -19.89 -7.89 10.89
C ASN A 140 -18.38 -7.78 10.64
N THR A 141 -17.60 -8.79 10.98
CA THR A 141 -16.15 -8.75 10.75
C THR A 141 -15.83 -8.93 9.27
N THR A 142 -14.86 -8.17 8.79
CA THR A 142 -14.41 -8.18 7.38
C THR A 142 -12.98 -8.65 7.23
N MET A 143 -12.26 -8.78 8.35
CA MET A 143 -10.87 -9.16 8.40
C MET A 143 -10.66 -10.41 9.25
N TRP A 144 -9.62 -11.15 8.92
CA TRP A 144 -9.21 -12.35 9.65
C TRP A 144 -8.70 -12.04 11.07
N SER A 145 -8.44 -13.10 11.81
CA SER A 145 -7.79 -13.01 13.13
C SER A 145 -6.37 -12.47 12.98
N PRO A 146 -5.96 -11.48 13.77
CA PRO A 146 -4.59 -10.97 13.75
C PRO A 146 -3.55 -12.00 14.20
N TYR A 147 -3.99 -13.07 14.85
CA TYR A 147 -3.13 -14.17 15.26
C TYR A 147 -3.01 -15.21 14.14
N THR A 148 -2.27 -14.86 13.09
CA THR A 148 -2.05 -15.68 11.90
C THR A 148 -0.64 -15.52 11.35
N SER A 149 -0.20 -16.46 10.51
CA SER A 149 1.08 -16.36 9.80
C SER A 149 1.05 -15.31 8.69
N TYR A 150 2.21 -14.81 8.33
CA TYR A 150 2.39 -13.99 7.13
C TYR A 150 2.33 -14.83 5.88
N VAL A 151 1.42 -14.51 4.98
CA VAL A 151 1.29 -15.17 3.69
C VAL A 151 1.23 -14.13 2.58
N LEU A 152 2.09 -14.29 1.57
CA LEU A 152 2.04 -13.47 0.37
C LEU A 152 0.82 -13.89 -0.46
N THR A 153 -0.13 -12.98 -0.60
CA THR A 153 -1.36 -13.17 -1.37
C THR A 153 -1.63 -11.97 -2.28
N ASP A 154 -2.54 -12.13 -3.22
CA ASP A 154 -3.04 -11.06 -4.09
C ASP A 154 -3.68 -9.89 -3.32
N TRP A 155 -4.17 -10.13 -2.11
CA TRP A 155 -4.73 -9.10 -1.25
C TRP A 155 -3.75 -7.94 -0.94
N ALA A 156 -2.44 -8.21 -0.93
CA ALA A 156 -1.40 -7.22 -0.70
C ALA A 156 -0.78 -6.67 -2.00
N VAL A 157 -1.24 -7.13 -3.16
CA VAL A 157 -0.82 -6.62 -4.46
C VAL A 157 -1.81 -5.56 -4.92
N GLU A 158 -1.31 -4.38 -5.22
CA GLU A 158 -2.12 -3.22 -5.57
C GLU A 158 -1.62 -2.57 -6.86
N ASP A 159 -2.53 -1.88 -7.57
CA ASP A 159 -2.16 -1.07 -8.73
C ASP A 159 -1.25 0.07 -8.30
N GLY A 160 -0.02 0.05 -8.78
CA GLY A 160 1.01 1.07 -8.56
C GLY A 160 1.01 2.19 -9.59
N SER A 161 0.00 2.28 -10.44
CA SER A 161 -0.10 3.34 -11.43
C SER A 161 -0.20 4.72 -10.76
N PHE A 162 0.51 5.70 -11.32
CA PHE A 162 0.47 7.06 -10.80
C PHE A 162 0.74 8.13 -11.86
N LEU A 163 0.27 9.33 -11.58
CA LEU A 163 0.68 10.58 -12.22
C LEU A 163 1.14 11.57 -11.12
N ARG A 164 2.40 11.99 -11.20
CA ARG A 164 3.00 12.89 -10.22
C ARG A 164 3.38 14.21 -10.87
N LEU A 165 2.98 15.32 -10.24
CA LEU A 165 3.59 16.63 -10.49
C LEU A 165 4.85 16.74 -9.61
N SER A 166 5.97 16.38 -10.22
CA SER A 166 7.26 16.26 -9.52
C SER A 166 7.84 17.61 -9.14
N THR A 167 7.71 18.61 -10.04
CA THR A 167 8.23 19.96 -9.82
C THR A 167 7.32 20.98 -10.45
N LEU A 168 7.00 22.01 -9.70
CA LEU A 168 6.31 23.21 -10.17
C LEU A 168 7.14 24.44 -9.84
N THR A 169 7.52 25.21 -10.84
CA THR A 169 8.22 26.49 -10.67
C THR A 169 7.37 27.62 -11.23
N VAL A 170 7.22 28.66 -10.44
CA VAL A 170 6.62 29.93 -10.86
C VAL A 170 7.66 31.02 -10.67
N GLY A 171 7.93 31.78 -11.72
CA GLY A 171 8.87 32.89 -11.68
C GLY A 171 8.25 34.19 -12.17
N TYR A 172 8.81 35.29 -11.73
CA TYR A 172 8.48 36.61 -12.23
C TYR A 172 9.77 37.41 -12.48
N THR A 173 9.95 37.81 -13.71
CA THR A 173 11.06 38.70 -14.12
C THR A 173 10.59 40.14 -14.19
N LEU A 174 11.19 41.00 -13.44
CA LEU A 174 10.85 42.43 -13.43
C LEU A 174 11.15 43.08 -14.80
N PRO A 175 10.32 44.03 -15.23
CA PRO A 175 10.58 44.82 -16.44
C PRO A 175 11.91 45.56 -16.38
N GLN A 176 12.70 45.50 -17.44
CA GLN A 176 14.00 46.15 -17.50
C GLN A 176 13.93 47.70 -17.33
N SER A 177 12.79 48.31 -17.66
CA SER A 177 12.54 49.74 -17.42
C SER A 177 12.63 50.15 -15.95
N LEU A 178 12.41 49.17 -15.03
CA LEU A 178 12.56 49.41 -13.59
C LEU A 178 13.96 49.04 -13.10
N THR A 179 14.49 47.91 -13.52
CA THR A 179 15.76 47.38 -13.00
C THR A 179 16.98 48.13 -13.47
N ARG A 180 17.00 48.66 -14.71
CA ARG A 180 18.10 49.44 -15.24
C ARG A 180 18.33 50.75 -14.50
N LYS A 181 17.32 51.31 -13.85
CA LYS A 181 17.47 52.54 -13.04
C LYS A 181 18.43 52.37 -11.86
N VAL A 182 18.61 51.11 -11.42
CA VAL A 182 19.50 50.74 -10.31
C VAL A 182 20.70 49.90 -10.77
N GLY A 183 21.01 49.88 -12.07
CA GLY A 183 22.16 49.17 -12.62
C GLY A 183 21.99 47.66 -12.73
N ILE A 184 20.74 47.14 -12.65
CA ILE A 184 20.46 45.73 -12.73
C ILE A 184 19.92 45.40 -14.12
N ASN A 185 20.56 44.47 -14.83
CA ASN A 185 20.15 44.02 -16.14
C ASN A 185 18.95 43.05 -16.10
N ASN A 186 18.93 42.13 -15.11
CA ASN A 186 17.85 41.20 -14.95
C ASN A 186 17.63 40.89 -13.46
N LEU A 187 16.38 40.91 -13.04
CA LEU A 187 15.96 40.51 -11.69
C LEU A 187 14.73 39.61 -11.81
N ARG A 188 14.91 38.34 -11.42
CA ARG A 188 13.84 37.33 -11.42
C ARG A 188 13.70 36.74 -10.03
N PHE A 189 12.49 36.77 -9.51
CA PHE A 189 12.06 36.01 -8.33
C PHE A 189 11.42 34.72 -8.78
N TYR A 190 11.64 33.64 -8.04
CA TYR A 190 10.96 32.38 -8.32
C TYR A 190 10.66 31.60 -7.06
N ALA A 191 9.60 30.77 -7.13
CA ALA A 191 9.26 29.77 -6.14
C ALA A 191 9.15 28.43 -6.84
N THR A 192 9.75 27.41 -6.25
CA THR A 192 9.68 26.02 -6.73
C THR A 192 9.12 25.14 -5.64
N CYS A 193 8.16 24.31 -6.00
CA CYS A 193 7.64 23.24 -5.15
C CYS A 193 8.01 21.89 -5.76
N TYR A 194 8.64 21.03 -4.96
CA TYR A 194 8.93 19.64 -5.31
C TYR A 194 7.91 18.73 -4.68
N ASN A 195 7.60 17.62 -5.37
CA ASN A 195 6.62 16.62 -4.96
C ASN A 195 5.27 17.25 -4.62
N VAL A 196 4.71 18.00 -5.59
CA VAL A 196 3.50 18.83 -5.40
C VAL A 196 2.29 17.96 -5.07
N PHE A 197 2.03 16.95 -5.92
CA PHE A 197 1.01 15.93 -5.68
C PHE A 197 1.34 14.64 -6.44
N CYS A 198 0.72 13.55 -6.01
CA CYS A 198 0.69 12.27 -6.70
C CYS A 198 -0.75 11.78 -6.78
N LEU A 199 -1.24 11.54 -7.99
CA LEU A 199 -2.53 10.90 -8.24
C LEU A 199 -2.29 9.42 -8.42
N THR A 200 -2.86 8.60 -7.54
CA THR A 200 -2.70 7.14 -7.53
C THR A 200 -3.86 6.48 -6.81
N GLY A 201 -4.16 5.25 -7.14
CA GLY A 201 -5.05 4.37 -6.38
C GLY A 201 -4.34 3.53 -5.31
N TYR A 202 -3.01 3.60 -5.25
CA TYR A 202 -2.22 2.85 -4.27
C TYR A 202 -2.51 3.30 -2.84
N SER A 203 -2.73 2.34 -1.93
CA SER A 203 -3.11 2.63 -0.54
C SER A 203 -1.94 2.98 0.38
N GLY A 204 -0.70 2.68 -0.03
CA GLY A 204 0.52 3.03 0.71
C GLY A 204 0.93 4.50 0.55
N PHE A 205 2.06 4.86 1.14
CA PHE A 205 2.52 6.25 1.16
C PHE A 205 2.99 6.77 -0.20
N ASP A 206 3.58 5.92 -1.04
CA ASP A 206 4.13 6.33 -2.34
C ASP A 206 4.16 5.12 -3.30
N PRO A 207 3.51 5.16 -4.48
CA PRO A 207 3.53 4.07 -5.44
C PRO A 207 4.89 3.88 -6.12
N GLU A 208 5.77 4.89 -6.08
CA GLU A 208 7.11 4.85 -6.65
C GLU A 208 8.14 4.32 -5.64
N VAL A 209 7.79 3.20 -4.99
CA VAL A 209 8.60 2.58 -3.95
C VAL A 209 9.23 1.29 -4.44
N SER A 210 10.43 1.03 -3.97
CA SER A 210 11.09 -0.24 -4.07
C SER A 210 12.10 -0.36 -2.93
N THR A 211 11.64 -0.83 -1.77
CA THR A 211 12.48 -0.89 -0.56
C THR A 211 13.48 -2.04 -0.59
N ARG A 212 13.31 -2.99 -1.48
CA ARG A 212 14.26 -4.09 -1.73
C ARG A 212 15.21 -3.79 -2.89
N ASN A 213 15.56 -2.52 -3.10
CA ASN A 213 16.43 -2.02 -4.18
C ASN A 213 17.80 -2.71 -4.30
N LYS A 214 18.22 -3.46 -3.30
CA LYS A 214 19.52 -4.12 -3.32
C LYS A 214 19.59 -5.25 -4.35
N THR A 215 18.47 -5.67 -4.90
CA THR A 215 18.41 -6.64 -5.98
C THR A 215 17.43 -6.21 -7.05
N ALA A 216 17.85 -6.24 -8.31
CA ALA A 216 16.97 -6.01 -9.46
C ALA A 216 15.88 -7.09 -9.60
N LEU A 217 15.96 -8.16 -8.81
CA LEU A 217 15.06 -9.31 -8.87
C LEU A 217 13.78 -9.11 -8.04
N THR A 218 13.70 -8.07 -7.21
CA THR A 218 12.53 -7.82 -6.36
C THR A 218 12.08 -6.36 -6.45
N PRO A 219 11.76 -5.84 -7.65
CA PRO A 219 11.21 -4.50 -7.81
C PRO A 219 9.78 -4.43 -7.25
N GLY A 220 9.30 -3.21 -6.99
CA GLY A 220 7.91 -2.96 -6.64
C GLY A 220 7.47 -3.51 -5.27
N VAL A 221 8.38 -3.65 -4.32
CA VAL A 221 8.06 -4.03 -2.94
C VAL A 221 8.06 -2.80 -2.05
N ASP A 222 6.94 -2.49 -1.45
CA ASP A 222 6.83 -1.48 -0.38
C ASP A 222 6.89 -2.17 0.99
N TYR A 223 8.02 -1.98 1.66
CA TYR A 223 8.23 -2.45 3.04
C TYR A 223 8.80 -1.31 3.87
N SER A 224 7.91 -0.59 4.57
CA SER A 224 8.27 0.55 5.44
C SER A 224 9.06 1.66 4.72
N ALA A 225 8.68 1.96 3.48
CA ALA A 225 9.28 3.07 2.74
C ALA A 225 8.93 4.40 3.41
N TYR A 226 9.93 5.26 3.54
CA TYR A 226 9.68 6.62 4.01
C TYR A 226 9.00 7.44 2.90
N PRO A 227 7.90 8.16 3.18
CA PRO A 227 7.21 8.96 2.18
C PRO A 227 8.08 10.10 1.67
N LYS A 228 7.98 10.41 0.38
CA LYS A 228 8.67 11.56 -0.23
C LYS A 228 8.18 12.87 0.38
N SER A 229 9.12 13.71 0.82
CA SER A 229 8.79 15.01 1.39
C SER A 229 8.38 16.00 0.31
N ARG A 230 7.48 16.93 0.66
CA ARG A 230 7.22 18.14 -0.14
C ARG A 230 8.19 19.21 0.28
N GLN A 231 8.83 19.87 -0.71
CA GLN A 231 9.82 20.90 -0.46
C GLN A 231 9.44 22.17 -1.20
N PHE A 232 9.69 23.32 -0.55
CA PHE A 232 9.48 24.65 -1.12
C PHE A 232 10.82 25.38 -1.15
N VAL A 233 11.16 25.94 -2.29
CA VAL A 233 12.35 26.74 -2.49
C VAL A 233 11.93 28.09 -3.05
N ILE A 234 12.40 29.15 -2.43
CA ILE A 234 12.25 30.52 -2.94
C ILE A 234 13.64 31.00 -3.32
N GLY A 235 13.75 31.60 -4.49
CA GLY A 235 15.04 32.08 -5.00
C GLY A 235 14.97 33.38 -5.76
N LEU A 236 16.12 33.98 -5.94
CA LEU A 236 16.35 35.23 -6.62
C LEU A 236 17.48 35.05 -7.63
N ASN A 237 17.24 35.41 -8.87
CA ASN A 237 18.29 35.54 -9.90
C ASN A 237 18.53 37.00 -10.18
N LEU A 238 19.77 37.44 -9.98
CA LEU A 238 20.22 38.79 -10.15
C LEU A 238 21.38 38.83 -11.15
N ASN A 239 21.30 39.71 -12.14
CA ASN A 239 22.35 39.96 -13.14
C ASN A 239 22.56 41.45 -13.29
N PHE A 240 23.84 41.88 -13.17
CA PHE A 240 24.30 43.26 -13.30
C PHE A 240 24.81 43.53 -14.69
#